data_4e45beeb3ad9efc27d0c01edbd6e8d02
#
_entry.id   4e45beeb3ad9efc27d0c01edbd6e8d02
#
_cell.length_a   1.000
_cell.length_b   1.000
_cell.length_c   1.000
_cell.angle_alpha   90.00
_cell.angle_beta   90.00
_cell.angle_gamma   90.00
#
_symmetry.space_group_name_H-M   'P 1'
#
loop_
_entity.id
_entity.type
_entity.pdbx_description
1 polymer ?
#
loop_
_entity_poly.entity_id
_entity_poly.type
_entity_poly.pdbx_seq_one_letter_code
_entity_poly.pdbx_strand_id
1 'polypeptide(L)'
;MNSNIVMNSNKNSNNARKLCYLGPEGSFTHQAALKVKEQCKSLDALRLIPTACENIRNIASKIEDCYHLGIIAWENNIEGVVIPNLDLLIDAKNMVGIARLGVDISFDAVVCQSDSIDNCSTIVAHPHALAQCRKFAQKHGLKEKTASSNAAACRDLVPGEVALCPKICADLYNRQIVSEAVEDFSGARTEFLVLAPRDEALNFVSMHRECYSSFSSIIAFIPRCTGAGVLANLLDVVRDHGLNMTSFMSRPIKGQDGLYSFIAAVDAAPWDSTCKAMIQEVVEHGDWVRVLAVYPSDNRNNPVMNDWMLPNGGVCIDAPGDASVDALSALNVMHAERELLW
;
A
#
# COMPACT_ATOMS: atom_id res chain seq x y z
N MET A 1 4.07 -11.89 -43.75
CA MET A 1 2.67 -12.16 -43.44
C MET A 1 2.20 -11.09 -42.49
N ASN A 2 1.50 -10.08 -43.01
CA ASN A 2 0.97 -8.97 -42.24
C ASN A 2 -0.31 -9.41 -41.51
N SER A 3 -0.21 -9.60 -40.20
CA SER A 3 -1.39 -9.74 -39.34
C SER A 3 -1.85 -8.35 -38.92
N ASN A 4 -2.88 -7.85 -39.58
CA ASN A 4 -3.65 -6.68 -39.20
C ASN A 4 -4.29 -6.95 -37.81
N ILE A 5 -3.73 -6.35 -36.77
CA ILE A 5 -4.42 -6.17 -35.49
C ILE A 5 -5.48 -5.09 -35.75
N VAL A 6 -6.70 -5.52 -36.00
CA VAL A 6 -7.87 -4.64 -36.08
C VAL A 6 -8.06 -4.05 -34.67
N MET A 7 -7.67 -2.80 -34.51
CA MET A 7 -8.03 -1.98 -33.36
C MET A 7 -9.56 -1.83 -33.37
N ASN A 8 -10.21 -2.50 -32.44
CA ASN A 8 -11.61 -2.30 -32.15
C ASN A 8 -11.77 -0.96 -31.38
N SER A 9 -11.65 0.15 -32.10
CA SER A 9 -11.74 1.52 -31.59
C SER A 9 -13.19 2.02 -31.46
N ASN A 10 -14.13 1.18 -31.07
CA ASN A 10 -15.52 1.61 -30.83
C ASN A 10 -16.08 0.92 -29.59
N LYS A 11 -15.62 1.31 -28.39
CA LYS A 11 -16.40 1.17 -27.18
C LYS A 11 -16.59 2.56 -26.56
N ASN A 12 -17.77 3.09 -26.80
CA ASN A 12 -18.41 4.29 -26.25
C ASN A 12 -17.72 4.91 -25.03
N SER A 13 -17.17 6.10 -25.22
CA SER A 13 -16.63 7.02 -24.20
C SER A 13 -17.69 7.53 -23.19
N ASN A 14 -18.90 6.99 -23.18
CA ASN A 14 -20.00 7.39 -22.31
C ASN A 14 -20.43 6.33 -21.28
N ASN A 15 -19.81 5.17 -21.20
CA ASN A 15 -20.20 4.16 -20.22
C ASN A 15 -19.49 4.39 -18.88
N ALA A 16 -20.27 4.67 -17.85
CA ALA A 16 -19.77 4.74 -16.47
C ALA A 16 -19.08 3.43 -16.08
N ARG A 17 -17.84 3.52 -15.59
CA ARG A 17 -17.03 2.37 -15.21
C ARG A 17 -17.03 2.23 -13.69
N LYS A 18 -17.18 1.02 -13.17
CA LYS A 18 -17.12 0.79 -11.73
C LYS A 18 -15.68 0.89 -11.24
N LEU A 19 -15.51 1.52 -10.09
CA LEU A 19 -14.29 1.46 -9.28
C LEU A 19 -14.58 0.60 -8.05
N CYS A 20 -14.20 -0.66 -8.13
CA CYS A 20 -14.49 -1.68 -7.14
C CYS A 20 -13.55 -1.54 -5.94
N TYR A 21 -14.08 -1.51 -4.71
CA TYR A 21 -13.31 -1.40 -3.49
C TYR A 21 -13.80 -2.39 -2.42
N LEU A 22 -12.93 -2.73 -1.46
CA LEU A 22 -13.33 -3.57 -0.32
C LEU A 22 -14.25 -2.77 0.61
N GLY A 23 -15.52 -3.19 0.69
CA GLY A 23 -16.52 -2.60 1.56
C GLY A 23 -16.26 -2.80 3.08
N PRO A 24 -17.15 -2.29 3.90
CA PRO A 24 -18.38 -1.56 3.57
C PRO A 24 -18.15 -0.10 3.16
N GLU A 25 -19.22 0.59 2.79
CA GLU A 25 -19.20 2.06 2.65
C GLU A 25 -18.74 2.71 3.96
N GLY A 26 -18.03 3.85 3.87
CA GLY A 26 -17.43 4.51 5.02
C GLY A 26 -16.06 3.99 5.42
N SER A 27 -15.57 2.87 4.84
CA SER A 27 -14.20 2.40 5.09
C SER A 27 -13.14 3.36 4.52
N PHE A 28 -11.88 3.24 4.98
CA PHE A 28 -10.76 3.99 4.39
C PHE A 28 -10.57 3.66 2.92
N THR A 29 -10.86 2.43 2.50
CA THR A 29 -10.84 2.04 1.08
C THR A 29 -11.93 2.75 0.28
N HIS A 30 -13.12 2.97 0.88
CA HIS A 30 -14.16 3.82 0.27
C HIS A 30 -13.68 5.26 0.13
N GLN A 31 -13.07 5.84 1.17
CA GLN A 31 -12.48 7.19 1.08
C GLN A 31 -11.43 7.28 -0.03
N ALA A 32 -10.55 6.28 -0.14
CA ALA A 32 -9.58 6.21 -1.22
C ALA A 32 -10.27 6.19 -2.60
N ALA A 33 -11.32 5.40 -2.77
CA ALA A 33 -12.07 5.34 -4.02
C ALA A 33 -12.71 6.68 -4.40
N LEU A 34 -13.21 7.45 -3.42
CA LEU A 34 -13.75 8.80 -3.65
C LEU A 34 -12.66 9.80 -4.04
N LYS A 35 -11.46 9.67 -3.49
CA LYS A 35 -10.31 10.57 -3.73
C LYS A 35 -9.58 10.30 -5.06
N VAL A 36 -9.87 9.21 -5.77
CA VAL A 36 -9.17 8.88 -7.03
C VAL A 36 -9.20 10.03 -8.02
N LYS A 37 -10.34 10.68 -8.21
CA LYS A 37 -10.47 11.81 -9.14
C LYS A 37 -9.63 13.02 -8.74
N GLU A 38 -9.54 13.31 -7.45
CA GLU A 38 -8.78 14.47 -6.94
C GLU A 38 -7.28 14.24 -7.04
N GLN A 39 -6.82 13.03 -6.72
CA GLN A 39 -5.40 12.70 -6.60
C GLN A 39 -4.80 12.11 -7.88
N CYS A 40 -5.61 11.54 -8.77
CA CYS A 40 -5.15 10.92 -10.01
C CYS A 40 -5.70 11.69 -11.23
N LYS A 41 -5.13 12.87 -11.54
CA LYS A 41 -5.59 13.79 -12.61
C LYS A 41 -5.80 13.10 -13.95
N SER A 42 -4.96 12.15 -14.31
CA SER A 42 -5.06 11.39 -15.55
C SER A 42 -6.29 10.48 -15.63
N LEU A 43 -6.92 10.16 -14.49
CA LEU A 43 -8.15 9.36 -14.42
C LEU A 43 -9.42 10.22 -14.27
N ASP A 44 -9.28 11.53 -14.17
CA ASP A 44 -10.41 12.45 -13.95
C ASP A 44 -11.43 12.42 -15.11
N ALA A 45 -10.97 12.23 -16.34
CA ALA A 45 -11.83 12.09 -17.52
C ALA A 45 -12.74 10.84 -17.48
N LEU A 46 -12.43 9.86 -16.62
CA LEU A 46 -13.21 8.64 -16.49
C LEU A 46 -14.42 8.86 -15.58
N ARG A 47 -15.60 8.44 -16.03
CA ARG A 47 -16.78 8.39 -15.18
C ARG A 47 -16.73 7.16 -14.27
N LEU A 48 -16.01 7.29 -13.13
CA LEU A 48 -15.87 6.21 -12.16
C LEU A 48 -17.02 6.23 -11.15
N ILE A 49 -17.60 5.04 -10.89
CA ILE A 49 -18.63 4.83 -9.87
C ILE A 49 -18.05 3.92 -8.79
N PRO A 50 -17.75 4.44 -7.58
CA PRO A 50 -17.31 3.61 -6.47
C PRO A 50 -18.35 2.51 -6.19
N THR A 51 -17.89 1.28 -6.07
CA THR A 51 -18.74 0.10 -5.90
C THR A 51 -18.14 -0.83 -4.86
N ALA A 52 -18.82 -1.02 -3.73
CA ALA A 52 -18.36 -1.90 -2.67
C ALA A 52 -18.38 -3.38 -3.09
N CYS A 53 -17.37 -4.11 -2.66
CA CYS A 53 -17.24 -5.56 -2.81
C CYS A 53 -17.07 -6.22 -1.46
N GLU A 54 -17.53 -7.43 -1.31
CA GLU A 54 -17.48 -8.18 -0.05
C GLU A 54 -16.06 -8.63 0.32
N ASN A 55 -15.26 -8.94 -0.70
CA ASN A 55 -13.88 -9.40 -0.53
C ASN A 55 -12.99 -9.02 -1.71
N ILE A 56 -11.67 -9.17 -1.53
CA ILE A 56 -10.68 -8.80 -2.55
C ILE A 56 -10.73 -9.67 -3.81
N ARG A 57 -11.19 -10.92 -3.71
CA ARG A 57 -11.34 -11.81 -4.88
C ARG A 57 -12.48 -11.33 -5.79
N ASN A 58 -13.56 -10.79 -5.20
CA ASN A 58 -14.64 -10.18 -5.98
C ASN A 58 -14.15 -8.94 -6.74
N ILE A 59 -13.20 -8.18 -6.18
CA ILE A 59 -12.55 -7.06 -6.89
C ILE A 59 -11.76 -7.60 -8.08
N ALA A 60 -10.93 -8.62 -7.87
CA ALA A 60 -10.14 -9.24 -8.92
C ALA A 60 -11.01 -9.74 -10.08
N SER A 61 -12.05 -10.54 -9.80
CA SER A 61 -12.98 -11.04 -10.84
C SER A 61 -13.63 -9.89 -11.62
N LYS A 62 -14.04 -8.81 -10.95
CA LYS A 62 -14.64 -7.65 -11.64
C LYS A 62 -13.65 -6.91 -12.53
N ILE A 63 -12.35 -6.91 -12.19
CA ILE A 63 -11.31 -6.34 -13.04
C ILE A 63 -11.05 -7.28 -14.23
N GLU A 64 -10.82 -8.56 -13.98
CA GLU A 64 -10.40 -9.53 -14.99
C GLU A 64 -11.51 -9.89 -15.97
N ASP A 65 -12.73 -10.10 -15.47
CA ASP A 65 -13.86 -10.60 -16.27
C ASP A 65 -14.74 -9.49 -16.82
N CYS A 66 -14.86 -8.35 -16.11
CA CYS A 66 -15.80 -7.27 -16.43
C CYS A 66 -15.11 -5.98 -16.88
N TYR A 67 -13.79 -5.94 -16.94
CA TYR A 67 -13.01 -4.76 -17.31
C TYR A 67 -13.34 -3.51 -16.47
N HIS A 68 -13.62 -3.71 -15.18
CA HIS A 68 -13.78 -2.63 -14.22
C HIS A 68 -12.42 -2.23 -13.66
N LEU A 69 -12.37 -1.10 -12.95
CA LEU A 69 -11.21 -0.74 -12.15
C LEU A 69 -11.39 -1.24 -10.72
N GLY A 70 -10.30 -1.41 -10.01
CA GLY A 70 -10.31 -1.73 -8.59
C GLY A 70 -9.44 -0.78 -7.79
N ILE A 71 -9.63 -0.74 -6.49
CA ILE A 71 -8.73 -0.07 -5.56
C ILE A 71 -8.54 -0.93 -4.33
N ILE A 72 -7.28 -1.12 -3.94
CA ILE A 72 -6.88 -1.92 -2.79
C ILE A 72 -5.89 -1.17 -1.91
N ALA A 73 -5.92 -1.39 -0.60
CA ALA A 73 -4.87 -0.92 0.29
C ALA A 73 -3.56 -1.64 -0.06
N TRP A 74 -2.48 -0.89 -0.19
CA TRP A 74 -1.17 -1.42 -0.56
C TRP A 74 -0.24 -1.49 0.63
N GLU A 75 -0.03 -0.37 1.28
CA GLU A 75 0.96 -0.23 2.34
C GLU A 75 0.48 0.79 3.37
N ASN A 76 0.66 0.48 4.64
CA ASN A 76 0.47 1.40 5.75
C ASN A 76 1.82 1.72 6.38
N ASN A 77 2.08 2.99 6.70
CA ASN A 77 3.37 3.42 7.24
C ASN A 77 3.64 2.96 8.68
N ILE A 78 2.68 2.32 9.35
CA ILE A 78 2.84 1.71 10.69
C ILE A 78 2.96 0.19 10.57
N GLU A 79 2.09 -0.45 9.77
CA GLU A 79 1.96 -1.91 9.69
C GLU A 79 2.68 -2.53 8.49
N GLY A 80 3.15 -1.69 7.55
CA GLY A 80 3.82 -2.14 6.34
C GLY A 80 2.86 -2.59 5.23
N VAL A 81 3.36 -3.46 4.35
CA VAL A 81 2.64 -3.92 3.16
C VAL A 81 1.47 -4.83 3.50
N VAL A 82 0.33 -4.61 2.85
CA VAL A 82 -0.89 -5.43 3.02
C VAL A 82 -0.73 -6.74 2.24
N ILE A 83 -0.18 -7.75 2.90
CA ILE A 83 0.22 -9.03 2.32
C ILE A 83 -0.87 -9.73 1.49
N PRO A 84 -2.14 -9.85 1.93
CA PRO A 84 -3.18 -10.47 1.12
C PRO A 84 -3.41 -9.78 -0.24
N ASN A 85 -3.24 -8.46 -0.30
CA ASN A 85 -3.40 -7.67 -1.51
C ASN A 85 -2.18 -7.80 -2.43
N LEU A 86 -0.98 -7.89 -1.86
CA LEU A 86 0.24 -8.21 -2.61
C LEU A 86 0.14 -9.60 -3.25
N ASP A 87 -0.23 -10.62 -2.48
CA ASP A 87 -0.39 -12.00 -2.97
C ASP A 87 -1.43 -12.06 -4.10
N LEU A 88 -2.55 -11.34 -3.95
CA LEU A 88 -3.56 -11.22 -5.00
C LEU A 88 -2.97 -10.66 -6.30
N LEU A 89 -2.15 -9.62 -6.21
CA LEU A 89 -1.58 -8.94 -7.38
C LEU A 89 -0.49 -9.79 -8.06
N ILE A 90 0.29 -10.56 -7.29
CA ILE A 90 1.28 -11.51 -7.82
C ILE A 90 0.57 -12.64 -8.59
N ASP A 91 -0.49 -13.21 -8.01
CA ASP A 91 -1.21 -14.36 -8.55
C ASP A 91 -2.17 -13.99 -9.71
N ALA A 92 -2.55 -12.72 -9.83
CA ALA A 92 -3.51 -12.25 -10.82
C ALA A 92 -3.04 -12.48 -12.26
N LYS A 93 -3.93 -12.95 -13.12
CA LYS A 93 -3.62 -13.20 -14.55
C LYS A 93 -3.61 -11.90 -15.36
N ASN A 94 -4.66 -11.11 -15.24
CA ASN A 94 -4.91 -9.91 -16.05
C ASN A 94 -5.16 -8.68 -15.18
N MET A 95 -4.25 -8.39 -14.24
CA MET A 95 -4.38 -7.24 -13.35
C MET A 95 -3.03 -6.52 -13.18
N VAL A 96 -3.07 -5.19 -13.08
CA VAL A 96 -1.89 -4.34 -12.86
C VAL A 96 -2.29 -3.07 -12.13
N GLY A 97 -1.41 -2.59 -11.25
CA GLY A 97 -1.53 -1.28 -10.63
C GLY A 97 -1.19 -0.16 -11.63
N ILE A 98 -2.05 0.86 -11.72
CA ILE A 98 -1.88 1.97 -12.67
C ILE A 98 -1.75 3.33 -11.99
N ALA A 99 -2.20 3.48 -10.76
CA ALA A 99 -2.05 4.70 -9.98
C ALA A 99 -1.89 4.36 -8.50
N ARG A 100 -1.26 5.27 -7.76
CA ARG A 100 -1.08 5.19 -6.30
C ARG A 100 -1.60 6.48 -5.67
N LEU A 101 -2.30 6.38 -4.55
CA LEU A 101 -2.78 7.52 -3.79
C LEU A 101 -2.76 7.22 -2.30
N GLY A 102 -2.61 8.28 -1.49
CA GLY A 102 -2.53 8.16 -0.06
C GLY A 102 -3.76 8.69 0.66
N VAL A 103 -4.14 8.01 1.74
CA VAL A 103 -5.18 8.45 2.67
C VAL A 103 -4.60 8.47 4.07
N ASP A 104 -4.72 9.63 4.72
CA ASP A 104 -4.36 9.75 6.13
C ASP A 104 -5.40 8.99 6.97
N ILE A 105 -4.90 8.21 7.91
CA ILE A 105 -5.73 7.37 8.79
C ILE A 105 -5.93 8.11 10.09
N SER A 106 -7.16 8.53 10.32
CA SER A 106 -7.59 9.15 11.56
C SER A 106 -8.93 8.56 11.99
N PHE A 107 -9.13 8.41 13.28
CA PHE A 107 -10.33 7.85 13.86
C PHE A 107 -11.07 8.91 14.66
N ASP A 108 -12.33 9.14 14.30
CA ASP A 108 -13.25 9.92 15.10
C ASP A 108 -14.07 8.99 16.01
N ALA A 109 -14.31 9.44 17.22
CA ALA A 109 -15.22 8.78 18.13
C ALA A 109 -16.63 9.32 17.92
N VAL A 110 -17.57 8.42 17.61
CA VAL A 110 -18.96 8.77 17.32
C VAL A 110 -19.93 8.03 18.23
N VAL A 111 -21.08 8.65 18.48
CA VAL A 111 -22.20 8.09 19.26
C VAL A 111 -23.51 8.21 18.47
N CYS A 112 -24.57 7.56 18.97
CA CYS A 112 -25.91 7.80 18.44
C CYS A 112 -26.33 9.27 18.62
N GLN A 113 -27.16 9.83 17.72
CA GLN A 113 -27.52 11.26 17.69
C GLN A 113 -28.03 11.87 19.01
N SER A 114 -28.65 11.09 19.85
CA SER A 114 -29.21 11.56 21.14
C SER A 114 -28.38 11.13 22.34
N ASP A 115 -27.18 10.61 22.13
CA ASP A 115 -26.33 10.07 23.19
C ASP A 115 -25.17 10.99 23.52
N SER A 116 -24.52 10.75 24.65
CA SER A 116 -23.32 11.43 25.11
C SER A 116 -22.27 10.41 25.48
N ILE A 117 -21.01 10.75 25.32
CA ILE A 117 -19.90 9.88 25.69
C ILE A 117 -19.94 9.47 27.16
N ASP A 118 -20.47 10.34 28.02
CA ASP A 118 -20.59 10.08 29.46
C ASP A 118 -21.61 8.98 29.78
N ASN A 119 -22.53 8.68 28.86
CA ASN A 119 -23.51 7.61 28.99
C ASN A 119 -23.01 6.29 28.39
N CYS A 120 -21.86 6.30 27.74
CA CYS A 120 -21.31 5.13 27.06
C CYS A 120 -20.41 4.31 27.97
N SER A 121 -20.50 2.99 27.86
CA SER A 121 -19.66 2.05 28.59
C SER A 121 -18.78 1.17 27.72
N THR A 122 -18.99 1.22 26.41
CA THR A 122 -18.35 0.31 25.45
C THR A 122 -17.83 1.09 24.25
N ILE A 123 -16.61 0.76 23.80
CA ILE A 123 -16.01 1.25 22.56
C ILE A 123 -15.96 0.14 21.53
N VAL A 124 -16.48 0.38 20.33
CA VAL A 124 -16.65 -0.60 19.26
C VAL A 124 -15.82 -0.21 18.05
N ALA A 125 -14.93 -1.07 17.60
CA ALA A 125 -14.16 -0.86 16.35
C ALA A 125 -13.52 -2.16 15.85
N HIS A 126 -12.84 -2.08 14.70
CA HIS A 126 -11.92 -3.12 14.26
C HIS A 126 -10.75 -3.24 15.26
N PRO A 127 -10.19 -4.45 15.51
CA PRO A 127 -9.09 -4.64 16.45
C PRO A 127 -7.90 -3.69 16.25
N HIS A 128 -7.54 -3.38 15.00
CA HIS A 128 -6.45 -2.43 14.70
C HIS A 128 -6.76 -1.01 15.20
N ALA A 129 -7.99 -0.53 15.06
CA ALA A 129 -8.37 0.79 15.58
C ALA A 129 -8.43 0.81 17.12
N LEU A 130 -8.94 -0.25 17.74
CA LEU A 130 -8.91 -0.38 19.21
C LEU A 130 -7.47 -0.33 19.73
N ALA A 131 -6.53 -1.01 19.05
CA ALA A 131 -5.11 -1.00 19.41
C ALA A 131 -4.44 0.38 19.26
N GLN A 132 -4.95 1.22 18.35
CA GLN A 132 -4.42 2.56 18.07
C GLN A 132 -5.10 3.68 18.89
N CYS A 133 -6.18 3.40 19.62
CA CYS A 133 -6.96 4.39 20.40
C CYS A 133 -7.10 4.01 21.88
N ARG A 134 -6.09 3.33 22.45
CA ARG A 134 -6.15 2.82 23.84
C ARG A 134 -6.25 3.94 24.87
N LYS A 135 -5.52 5.04 24.68
CA LYS A 135 -5.55 6.18 25.61
C LYS A 135 -6.95 6.78 25.69
N PHE A 136 -7.63 6.90 24.55
CA PHE A 136 -9.01 7.39 24.51
C PHE A 136 -9.97 6.45 25.27
N ALA A 137 -9.89 5.14 25.00
CA ALA A 137 -10.70 4.15 25.70
C ALA A 137 -10.46 4.15 27.23
N GLN A 138 -9.20 4.23 27.67
CA GLN A 138 -8.82 4.30 29.09
C GLN A 138 -9.31 5.57 29.76
N LYS A 139 -9.14 6.73 29.10
CA LYS A 139 -9.59 8.04 29.63
C LYS A 139 -11.07 8.07 29.95
N HIS A 140 -11.91 7.37 29.16
CA HIS A 140 -13.35 7.34 29.32
C HIS A 140 -13.87 6.04 29.99
N GLY A 141 -12.97 5.14 30.45
CA GLY A 141 -13.34 3.90 31.14
C GLY A 141 -14.15 2.92 30.27
N LEU A 142 -13.97 2.96 28.95
CA LEU A 142 -14.75 2.18 27.99
C LEU A 142 -14.21 0.75 27.83
N LYS A 143 -15.11 -0.22 27.75
CA LYS A 143 -14.78 -1.64 27.48
C LYS A 143 -14.72 -1.87 25.99
N GLU A 144 -13.68 -2.57 25.54
CA GLU A 144 -13.49 -2.87 24.12
C GLU A 144 -14.46 -3.96 23.62
N LYS A 145 -15.05 -3.71 22.44
CA LYS A 145 -15.88 -4.66 21.69
C LYS A 145 -15.41 -4.64 20.22
N THR A 146 -15.10 -5.80 19.67
CA THR A 146 -14.62 -5.91 18.30
C THR A 146 -15.75 -5.90 17.28
N ALA A 147 -15.51 -5.24 16.14
CA ALA A 147 -16.35 -5.26 14.96
C ALA A 147 -15.55 -5.73 13.72
N SER A 148 -16.25 -6.17 12.70
CA SER A 148 -15.62 -6.63 11.43
C SER A 148 -14.92 -5.50 10.66
N SER A 149 -15.33 -4.26 10.88
CA SER A 149 -14.69 -3.05 10.35
C SER A 149 -15.12 -1.82 11.17
N ASN A 150 -14.36 -0.72 11.04
CA ASN A 150 -14.72 0.54 11.71
C ASN A 150 -16.02 1.14 11.15
N ALA A 151 -16.24 1.00 9.84
CA ALA A 151 -17.49 1.44 9.24
C ALA A 151 -18.69 0.58 9.68
N ALA A 152 -18.51 -0.73 9.86
CA ALA A 152 -19.55 -1.59 10.43
C ALA A 152 -19.85 -1.23 11.89
N ALA A 153 -18.82 -0.93 12.70
CA ALA A 153 -18.99 -0.46 14.08
C ALA A 153 -19.85 0.81 14.13
N CYS A 154 -19.62 1.75 13.23
CA CYS A 154 -20.40 2.99 13.15
C CYS A 154 -21.83 2.76 12.64
N ARG A 155 -22.00 1.92 11.60
CA ARG A 155 -23.32 1.59 11.04
C ARG A 155 -24.23 0.93 12.07
N ASP A 156 -23.70 -0.09 12.76
CA ASP A 156 -24.45 -0.97 13.65
C ASP A 156 -24.43 -0.48 15.12
N LEU A 157 -23.98 0.76 15.35
CA LEU A 157 -23.85 1.38 16.66
C LEU A 157 -25.19 1.51 17.37
N VAL A 158 -25.25 1.09 18.63
CA VAL A 158 -26.41 1.17 19.52
C VAL A 158 -26.17 2.17 20.66
N PRO A 159 -27.25 2.68 21.31
CA PRO A 159 -27.11 3.56 22.47
C PRO A 159 -26.25 2.95 23.57
N GLY A 160 -25.41 3.79 24.21
CA GLY A 160 -24.46 3.37 25.25
C GLY A 160 -23.13 2.85 24.70
N GLU A 161 -22.93 2.89 23.37
CA GLU A 161 -21.68 2.55 22.70
C GLU A 161 -21.05 3.75 22.00
N VAL A 162 -19.71 3.76 21.92
CA VAL A 162 -18.90 4.69 21.10
C VAL A 162 -18.26 3.87 19.98
N ALA A 163 -18.41 4.30 18.73
CA ALA A 163 -17.66 3.68 17.61
C ALA A 163 -16.45 4.53 17.23
N LEU A 164 -15.35 3.85 16.85
CA LEU A 164 -14.21 4.49 16.19
C LEU A 164 -14.34 4.27 14.69
N CYS A 165 -14.36 5.36 13.94
CA CYS A 165 -14.55 5.26 12.49
C CYS A 165 -13.91 6.44 11.75
N PRO A 166 -13.71 6.32 10.42
CA PRO A 166 -13.38 7.45 9.58
C PRO A 166 -14.47 8.54 9.63
N LYS A 167 -14.08 9.81 9.55
CA LYS A 167 -14.99 10.96 9.61
C LYS A 167 -16.22 10.84 8.70
N ILE A 168 -16.04 10.31 7.48
CA ILE A 168 -17.12 10.11 6.50
C ILE A 168 -18.27 9.22 7.05
N CYS A 169 -18.00 8.35 8.01
CA CYS A 169 -19.02 7.48 8.60
C CYS A 169 -20.07 8.25 9.40
N ALA A 170 -19.69 9.36 10.03
CA ALA A 170 -20.59 10.17 10.82
C ALA A 170 -21.78 10.68 9.99
N ASP A 171 -21.48 11.25 8.82
CA ASP A 171 -22.49 11.74 7.89
C ASP A 171 -23.26 10.57 7.25
N LEU A 172 -22.53 9.54 6.79
CA LEU A 172 -23.10 8.40 6.06
C LEU A 172 -24.14 7.62 6.91
N TYR A 173 -23.89 7.48 8.21
CA TYR A 173 -24.72 6.70 9.12
C TYR A 173 -25.48 7.56 10.14
N ASN A 174 -25.50 8.88 9.94
CA ASN A 174 -26.20 9.83 10.81
C ASN A 174 -25.80 9.66 12.28
N ARG A 175 -24.48 9.80 12.57
CA ARG A 175 -23.90 9.70 13.91
C ARG A 175 -23.34 11.04 14.34
N GLN A 176 -23.27 11.25 15.65
CA GLN A 176 -22.70 12.45 16.24
C GLN A 176 -21.22 12.22 16.57
N ILE A 177 -20.32 13.07 16.05
CA ILE A 177 -18.91 13.08 16.46
C ILE A 177 -18.81 13.70 17.84
N VAL A 178 -18.24 12.97 18.79
CA VAL A 178 -17.98 13.44 20.17
C VAL A 178 -16.51 13.79 20.39
N SER A 179 -15.61 13.23 19.60
CA SER A 179 -14.19 13.61 19.60
C SER A 179 -13.58 13.28 18.23
N GLU A 180 -12.77 14.19 17.70
CA GLU A 180 -12.03 13.99 16.45
C GLU A 180 -10.61 13.51 16.75
N ALA A 181 -10.01 12.73 15.84
CA ALA A 181 -8.61 12.31 15.84
C ALA A 181 -8.17 11.71 17.18
N VAL A 182 -8.84 10.63 17.60
CA VAL A 182 -8.65 10.01 18.93
C VAL A 182 -7.56 8.93 18.96
N GLU A 183 -6.83 8.75 17.88
CA GLU A 183 -5.69 7.84 17.80
C GLU A 183 -4.54 8.25 18.72
N ASP A 184 -3.83 7.26 19.28
CA ASP A 184 -2.71 7.46 20.21
C ASP A 184 -1.46 8.03 19.52
N PHE A 185 -1.36 7.86 18.21
CA PHE A 185 -0.26 8.29 17.36
C PHE A 185 -0.81 8.90 16.06
N SER A 186 -0.52 10.18 15.84
CA SER A 186 -0.90 10.89 14.61
C SER A 186 0.06 10.60 13.46
N GLY A 187 -0.41 10.73 12.23
CA GLY A 187 0.41 10.56 11.03
C GLY A 187 0.38 9.17 10.41
N ALA A 188 -0.54 8.32 10.87
CA ALA A 188 -0.83 7.07 10.18
C ALA A 188 -1.36 7.36 8.77
N ARG A 189 -0.79 6.69 7.75
CA ARG A 189 -1.16 6.86 6.34
C ARG A 189 -1.16 5.53 5.64
N THR A 190 -2.20 5.29 4.86
CA THR A 190 -2.28 4.11 3.98
C THR A 190 -2.20 4.55 2.53
N GLU A 191 -1.30 3.93 1.80
CA GLU A 191 -1.20 4.04 0.35
C GLU A 191 -2.10 2.99 -0.30
N PHE A 192 -2.80 3.39 -1.35
CA PHE A 192 -3.71 2.55 -2.12
C PHE A 192 -3.25 2.44 -3.56
N LEU A 193 -3.44 1.28 -4.18
CA LEU A 193 -3.23 1.08 -5.61
C LEU A 193 -4.56 1.03 -6.34
N VAL A 194 -4.67 1.80 -7.42
CA VAL A 194 -5.73 1.67 -8.41
C VAL A 194 -5.31 0.59 -9.40
N LEU A 195 -6.16 -0.38 -9.61
CA LEU A 195 -5.93 -1.55 -10.44
C LEU A 195 -6.75 -1.49 -11.71
N ALA A 196 -6.17 -1.95 -12.82
CA ALA A 196 -6.83 -2.07 -14.11
C ALA A 196 -6.56 -3.45 -14.75
N PRO A 197 -7.36 -3.85 -15.74
CA PRO A 197 -7.00 -4.97 -16.61
C PRO A 197 -5.65 -4.70 -17.29
N ARG A 198 -4.76 -5.69 -17.26
CA ARG A 198 -3.41 -5.56 -17.84
C ARG A 198 -3.45 -5.30 -19.35
N ASP A 199 -4.46 -5.82 -20.05
CA ASP A 199 -4.66 -5.60 -21.48
C ASP A 199 -4.90 -4.11 -21.81
N GLU A 200 -5.39 -3.34 -20.85
CA GLU A 200 -5.62 -1.89 -20.99
C GLU A 200 -4.49 -1.03 -20.40
N ALA A 201 -3.47 -1.65 -19.80
CA ALA A 201 -2.42 -0.94 -19.07
C ALA A 201 -1.73 0.14 -19.91
N LEU A 202 -1.40 -0.15 -21.18
CA LEU A 202 -0.74 0.79 -22.06
C LEU A 202 -1.59 2.03 -22.36
N ASN A 203 -2.93 1.89 -22.39
CA ASN A 203 -3.82 3.03 -22.56
C ASN A 203 -3.76 3.95 -21.34
N PHE A 204 -3.81 3.38 -20.13
CA PHE A 204 -3.67 4.16 -18.90
C PHE A 204 -2.29 4.81 -18.77
N VAL A 205 -1.22 4.07 -19.11
CA VAL A 205 0.15 4.61 -19.16
C VAL A 205 0.24 5.81 -20.11
N SER A 206 -0.38 5.73 -21.31
CA SER A 206 -0.40 6.85 -22.24
C SER A 206 -1.10 8.07 -21.64
N MET A 207 -2.25 7.90 -21.02
CA MET A 207 -2.96 8.98 -20.32
C MET A 207 -2.12 9.58 -19.18
N HIS A 208 -1.41 8.75 -18.42
CA HIS A 208 -0.54 9.24 -17.35
C HIS A 208 0.63 10.05 -17.89
N ARG A 209 1.26 9.61 -18.98
CA ARG A 209 2.41 10.31 -19.61
C ARG A 209 2.05 11.68 -20.18
N GLU A 210 0.79 11.96 -20.46
CA GLU A 210 0.31 13.30 -20.84
C GLU A 210 0.30 14.25 -19.62
N CYS A 211 0.16 13.73 -18.40
CA CYS A 211 -0.02 14.52 -17.19
C CYS A 211 1.20 14.54 -16.27
N TYR A 212 2.10 13.55 -16.38
CA TYR A 212 3.20 13.34 -15.45
C TYR A 212 4.50 13.01 -16.18
N SER A 213 5.62 13.45 -15.60
CA SER A 213 6.97 13.25 -16.17
C SER A 213 7.78 12.17 -15.44
N SER A 214 7.40 11.80 -14.22
CA SER A 214 8.13 10.81 -13.40
C SER A 214 7.19 9.71 -12.93
N PHE A 215 7.76 8.50 -12.83
CA PHE A 215 7.03 7.29 -12.50
C PHE A 215 7.84 6.39 -11.57
N SER A 216 7.15 5.62 -10.75
CA SER A 216 7.70 4.50 -9.99
C SER A 216 7.03 3.20 -10.40
N SER A 217 7.74 2.09 -10.20
CA SER A 217 7.25 0.76 -10.53
C SER A 217 7.39 -0.18 -9.36
N ILE A 218 6.46 -1.14 -9.25
CA ILE A 218 6.57 -2.29 -8.38
C ILE A 218 6.80 -3.50 -9.28
N ILE A 219 7.94 -4.18 -9.09
CA ILE A 219 8.38 -5.29 -9.92
C ILE A 219 8.58 -6.52 -9.05
N ALA A 220 8.06 -7.66 -9.49
CA ALA A 220 8.29 -8.95 -8.87
C ALA A 220 9.32 -9.74 -9.68
N PHE A 221 10.24 -10.38 -8.97
CA PHE A 221 11.30 -11.23 -9.50
C PHE A 221 11.22 -12.61 -8.84
N ILE A 222 11.37 -13.67 -9.64
CA ILE A 222 11.49 -15.02 -9.13
C ILE A 222 12.75 -15.65 -9.73
N PRO A 223 13.87 -15.70 -8.99
CA PRO A 223 15.05 -16.41 -9.43
C PRO A 223 14.75 -17.88 -9.68
N ARG A 224 15.23 -18.41 -10.79
CA ARG A 224 15.07 -19.83 -11.12
C ARG A 224 16.16 -20.72 -10.53
N CYS A 225 17.17 -20.13 -9.91
CA CYS A 225 18.20 -20.83 -9.14
C CYS A 225 18.08 -20.46 -7.66
N THR A 226 18.64 -21.30 -6.80
CA THR A 226 18.69 -21.11 -5.36
C THR A 226 20.13 -21.26 -4.88
N GLY A 227 20.47 -20.68 -3.74
CA GLY A 227 21.76 -20.80 -3.12
C GLY A 227 22.40 -19.47 -2.73
N ALA A 228 23.64 -19.53 -2.29
CA ALA A 228 24.39 -18.35 -1.88
C ALA A 228 24.59 -17.39 -3.08
N GLY A 229 24.39 -16.10 -2.83
CA GLY A 229 24.62 -15.04 -3.82
C GLY A 229 23.46 -14.73 -4.76
N VAL A 230 22.43 -15.55 -4.86
CA VAL A 230 21.31 -15.33 -5.81
C VAL A 230 20.65 -13.97 -5.60
N LEU A 231 20.32 -13.63 -4.35
CA LEU A 231 19.76 -12.33 -4.02
C LEU A 231 20.75 -11.20 -4.25
N ALA A 232 22.02 -11.41 -3.88
CA ALA A 232 23.07 -10.41 -4.07
C ALA A 232 23.24 -10.08 -5.57
N ASN A 233 23.25 -11.08 -6.44
CA ASN A 233 23.34 -10.87 -7.89
C ASN A 233 22.16 -10.04 -8.42
N LEU A 234 20.92 -10.30 -7.97
CA LEU A 234 19.76 -9.49 -8.36
C LEU A 234 19.90 -8.03 -7.91
N LEU A 235 20.35 -7.81 -6.67
CA LEU A 235 20.58 -6.46 -6.15
C LEU A 235 21.74 -5.75 -6.86
N ASP A 236 22.78 -6.47 -7.23
CA ASP A 236 23.90 -5.95 -8.02
C ASP A 236 23.44 -5.47 -9.40
N VAL A 237 22.60 -6.24 -10.10
CA VAL A 237 22.01 -5.82 -11.38
C VAL A 237 21.23 -4.51 -11.21
N VAL A 238 20.39 -4.39 -10.18
CA VAL A 238 19.63 -3.14 -9.92
C VAL A 238 20.58 -1.96 -9.66
N ARG A 239 21.62 -2.16 -8.83
CA ARG A 239 22.63 -1.15 -8.51
C ARG A 239 23.41 -0.72 -9.75
N ASP A 240 23.87 -1.67 -10.56
CA ASP A 240 24.75 -1.41 -11.70
C ASP A 240 24.03 -0.64 -12.83
N HIS A 241 22.70 -0.76 -12.88
CA HIS A 241 21.86 0.11 -13.71
C HIS A 241 21.53 1.46 -13.06
N GLY A 242 22.03 1.75 -11.86
CA GLY A 242 21.84 3.03 -11.17
C GLY A 242 20.39 3.31 -10.74
N LEU A 243 19.59 2.26 -10.51
CA LEU A 243 18.19 2.41 -10.10
C LEU A 243 18.09 2.58 -8.60
N ASN A 244 17.30 3.57 -8.16
CA ASN A 244 16.95 3.73 -6.76
C ASN A 244 15.83 2.78 -6.40
N MET A 245 16.05 1.96 -5.37
CA MET A 245 15.08 1.03 -4.81
C MET A 245 14.52 1.61 -3.51
N THR A 246 13.23 1.90 -3.49
CA THR A 246 12.55 2.52 -2.33
C THR A 246 11.96 1.50 -1.37
N SER A 247 11.73 0.27 -1.84
CA SER A 247 11.24 -0.84 -1.02
C SER A 247 11.70 -2.15 -1.61
N PHE A 248 12.00 -3.11 -0.72
CA PHE A 248 12.34 -4.46 -1.11
C PHE A 248 11.80 -5.46 -0.08
N MET A 249 11.19 -6.52 -0.56
CA MET A 249 10.70 -7.60 0.31
C MET A 249 10.78 -8.96 -0.36
N SER A 250 10.91 -10.00 0.45
CA SER A 250 10.82 -11.39 0.03
C SER A 250 9.47 -11.99 0.42
N ARG A 251 8.91 -12.82 -0.46
CA ARG A 251 7.70 -13.60 -0.20
C ARG A 251 7.97 -15.06 -0.52
N PRO A 252 7.70 -16.02 0.39
CA PRO A 252 7.83 -17.43 0.09
C PRO A 252 6.85 -17.82 -1.03
N ILE A 253 7.31 -18.66 -1.94
CA ILE A 253 6.43 -19.28 -2.94
C ILE A 253 5.61 -20.35 -2.24
N LYS A 254 4.29 -20.23 -2.33
CA LYS A 254 3.36 -21.11 -1.61
C LYS A 254 3.64 -22.60 -1.87
N GLY A 255 3.82 -23.36 -0.81
CA GLY A 255 4.07 -24.80 -0.87
C GLY A 255 5.46 -25.23 -1.34
N GLN A 256 6.41 -24.29 -1.39
CA GLN A 256 7.80 -24.54 -1.81
C GLN A 256 8.78 -24.02 -0.77
N ASP A 257 9.34 -24.88 0.03
CA ASP A 257 10.32 -24.52 1.03
C ASP A 257 11.62 -24.01 0.39
N GLY A 258 12.12 -22.88 0.90
CA GLY A 258 13.35 -22.26 0.43
C GLY A 258 13.27 -21.51 -0.91
N LEU A 259 12.08 -21.43 -1.52
CA LEU A 259 11.86 -20.64 -2.72
C LEU A 259 11.13 -19.33 -2.41
N TYR A 260 11.61 -18.25 -2.98
CA TYR A 260 11.09 -16.90 -2.73
C TYR A 260 10.86 -16.13 -4.03
N SER A 261 9.82 -15.32 -4.02
CA SER A 261 9.68 -14.18 -4.92
C SER A 261 10.19 -12.92 -4.21
N PHE A 262 10.83 -12.04 -4.95
CA PHE A 262 11.32 -10.75 -4.47
C PHE A 262 10.51 -9.66 -5.12
N ILE A 263 10.05 -8.70 -4.31
CA ILE A 263 9.25 -7.58 -4.77
C ILE A 263 10.01 -6.30 -4.46
N ALA A 264 10.33 -5.54 -5.50
CA ALA A 264 11.02 -4.26 -5.39
C ALA A 264 10.13 -3.12 -5.87
N ALA A 265 10.14 -2.00 -5.14
CA ALA A 265 9.67 -0.73 -5.66
C ALA A 265 10.88 0.09 -6.12
N VAL A 266 10.85 0.58 -7.37
CA VAL A 266 11.92 1.36 -7.97
C VAL A 266 11.39 2.71 -8.48
N ASP A 267 12.22 3.75 -8.39
CA ASP A 267 11.88 5.11 -8.86
C ASP A 267 12.19 5.24 -10.36
N ALA A 268 11.60 4.38 -11.14
CA ALA A 268 11.73 4.38 -12.60
C ALA A 268 10.51 3.74 -13.26
N ALA A 269 10.22 4.16 -14.48
CA ALA A 269 9.22 3.50 -15.32
C ALA A 269 9.82 2.29 -16.05
N PRO A 270 9.03 1.24 -16.35
CA PRO A 270 9.51 0.07 -17.09
C PRO A 270 9.99 0.40 -18.51
N TRP A 271 9.59 1.53 -19.06
CA TRP A 271 10.02 2.02 -20.39
C TRP A 271 11.24 2.94 -20.36
N ASP A 272 11.70 3.37 -19.18
CA ASP A 272 12.93 4.13 -19.05
C ASP A 272 14.12 3.24 -19.43
N SER A 273 15.10 3.81 -20.13
CA SER A 273 16.21 3.03 -20.72
C SER A 273 16.95 2.18 -19.70
N THR A 274 17.21 2.73 -18.50
CA THR A 274 17.90 2.05 -17.41
C THR A 274 17.05 0.93 -16.80
N CYS A 275 15.78 1.19 -16.49
CA CYS A 275 14.87 0.18 -15.95
C CYS A 275 14.60 -0.94 -16.96
N LYS A 276 14.42 -0.59 -18.23
CA LYS A 276 14.26 -1.56 -19.31
C LYS A 276 15.49 -2.45 -19.45
N ALA A 277 16.69 -1.88 -19.43
CA ALA A 277 17.94 -2.63 -19.52
C ALA A 277 18.12 -3.57 -18.32
N MET A 278 17.83 -3.12 -17.10
CA MET A 278 17.83 -3.95 -15.91
C MET A 278 16.87 -5.14 -16.04
N ILE A 279 15.61 -4.90 -16.45
CA ILE A 279 14.62 -5.97 -16.64
C ILE A 279 15.12 -6.98 -17.71
N GLN A 280 15.71 -6.48 -18.80
CA GLN A 280 16.25 -7.34 -19.86
C GLN A 280 17.38 -8.24 -19.34
N GLU A 281 18.34 -7.69 -18.61
CA GLU A 281 19.45 -8.44 -18.02
C GLU A 281 18.95 -9.52 -17.06
N VAL A 282 18.00 -9.21 -16.16
CA VAL A 282 17.40 -10.20 -15.25
C VAL A 282 16.72 -11.33 -16.02
N VAL A 283 15.98 -11.01 -17.08
CA VAL A 283 15.33 -12.01 -17.96
C VAL A 283 16.37 -12.85 -18.70
N GLU A 284 17.48 -12.26 -19.18
CA GLU A 284 18.58 -12.95 -19.84
C GLU A 284 19.32 -13.92 -18.90
N HIS A 285 19.37 -13.63 -17.60
CA HIS A 285 19.85 -14.56 -16.58
C HIS A 285 18.90 -15.77 -16.38
N GLY A 286 17.73 -15.74 -17.00
CA GLY A 286 16.73 -16.81 -16.95
C GLY A 286 15.71 -16.65 -15.83
N ASP A 287 15.70 -15.55 -15.11
CA ASP A 287 14.79 -15.28 -14.00
C ASP A 287 13.42 -14.79 -14.50
N TRP A 288 12.39 -15.09 -13.71
CA TRP A 288 11.05 -14.60 -14.01
C TRP A 288 10.85 -13.19 -13.48
N VAL A 289 10.31 -12.31 -14.32
CA VAL A 289 10.06 -10.91 -13.99
C VAL A 289 8.65 -10.50 -14.35
N ARG A 290 8.01 -9.72 -13.49
CA ARG A 290 6.70 -9.14 -13.76
C ARG A 290 6.55 -7.75 -13.14
N VAL A 291 6.14 -6.78 -13.95
CA VAL A 291 5.70 -5.48 -13.42
C VAL A 291 4.32 -5.64 -12.80
N LEU A 292 4.21 -5.42 -11.49
CA LEU A 292 2.96 -5.50 -10.74
C LEU A 292 2.20 -4.17 -10.76
N ALA A 293 2.92 -3.05 -10.75
CA ALA A 293 2.32 -1.72 -10.84
C ALA A 293 3.29 -0.74 -11.50
N VAL A 294 2.74 0.27 -12.18
CA VAL A 294 3.44 1.47 -12.61
C VAL A 294 2.51 2.66 -12.39
N TYR A 295 3.02 3.70 -11.74
CA TYR A 295 2.21 4.83 -11.34
C TYR A 295 3.03 6.13 -11.35
N PRO A 296 2.39 7.30 -11.59
CA PRO A 296 3.03 8.58 -11.44
C PRO A 296 3.64 8.72 -10.05
N SER A 297 4.87 9.19 -9.96
CA SER A 297 5.52 9.47 -8.69
C SER A 297 5.83 10.96 -8.58
N ASP A 298 5.65 11.49 -7.37
CA ASP A 298 6.23 12.76 -7.01
C ASP A 298 7.72 12.49 -6.74
N ASN A 299 8.61 13.23 -7.38
CA ASN A 299 10.06 13.15 -7.10
C ASN A 299 10.31 13.57 -5.64
N ARG A 300 10.07 12.66 -4.71
CA ARG A 300 10.37 12.88 -3.29
C ARG A 300 11.86 12.62 -3.10
N ASN A 301 12.53 13.58 -2.47
CA ASN A 301 13.89 13.34 -1.98
C ASN A 301 13.88 12.16 -1.01
N ASN A 302 14.88 11.32 -1.09
CA ASN A 302 15.07 10.24 -0.13
C ASN A 302 15.10 10.84 1.30
N PRO A 303 14.29 10.31 2.23
CA PRO A 303 14.30 10.80 3.59
C PRO A 303 15.67 10.55 4.22
N VAL A 304 16.12 11.51 5.04
CA VAL A 304 17.36 11.36 5.82
C VAL A 304 17.00 10.68 7.13
N MET A 305 17.74 9.62 7.49
CA MET A 305 17.63 8.98 8.79
C MET A 305 18.29 9.87 9.85
N ASN A 306 17.56 10.18 10.92
CA ASN A 306 18.07 10.90 12.08
C ASN A 306 18.21 9.95 13.27
N ASP A 307 19.11 10.24 14.20
CA ASP A 307 19.43 9.36 15.33
C ASP A 307 18.21 9.00 16.19
N TRP A 308 17.27 9.96 16.38
CA TRP A 308 16.03 9.73 17.13
C TRP A 308 15.07 8.71 16.48
N MET A 309 15.28 8.37 15.20
CA MET A 309 14.50 7.37 14.46
C MET A 309 15.05 5.96 14.65
N LEU A 310 16.28 5.85 15.17
CA LEU A 310 16.90 4.56 15.39
C LEU A 310 16.25 3.86 16.60
N PRO A 311 16.01 2.56 16.52
CA PRO A 311 15.57 1.78 17.67
C PRO A 311 16.60 1.81 18.80
N ASN A 312 16.13 1.60 20.03
CA ASN A 312 17.05 1.43 21.16
C ASN A 312 17.88 0.14 20.96
N GLY A 313 19.18 0.25 21.18
CA GLY A 313 20.13 -0.84 20.98
C GLY A 313 20.78 -0.81 19.59
N GLY A 314 21.47 -1.89 19.25
CA GLY A 314 22.27 -1.96 18.02
C GLY A 314 23.59 -1.20 18.11
N VAL A 315 24.37 -1.27 17.04
CA VAL A 315 25.70 -0.65 16.96
C VAL A 315 25.81 0.17 15.70
N CYS A 316 26.18 1.46 15.85
CA CYS A 316 26.54 2.34 14.74
C CYS A 316 27.76 3.18 15.09
N ILE A 317 28.43 3.70 14.07
CA ILE A 317 29.58 4.62 14.21
C ILE A 317 29.09 6.01 13.83
N ASP A 318 29.28 6.98 14.72
CA ASP A 318 28.72 8.35 14.59
C ASP A 318 29.29 9.19 13.42
N ALA A 319 30.33 8.71 12.72
CA ALA A 319 30.92 9.39 11.57
C ALA A 319 31.26 8.43 10.44
N PRO A 320 30.35 8.18 9.49
CA PRO A 320 30.67 7.45 8.26
C PRO A 320 31.56 8.34 7.37
N GLY A 321 32.85 8.18 7.41
CA GLY A 321 33.81 8.92 6.57
C GLY A 321 35.26 8.81 7.02
N ASP A 322 35.52 8.64 8.30
CA ASP A 322 36.86 8.44 8.88
C ASP A 322 37.07 6.99 9.34
N ALA A 323 36.52 6.03 8.59
CA ALA A 323 36.70 4.62 8.92
C ALA A 323 38.16 4.17 8.70
N SER A 324 39.02 4.53 9.63
CA SER A 324 40.23 3.74 9.89
C SER A 324 39.77 2.34 10.33
N VAL A 325 40.57 1.32 10.03
CA VAL A 325 40.36 -0.11 10.37
C VAL A 325 40.05 -0.34 11.87
N ASP A 326 40.28 0.66 12.71
CA ASP A 326 40.09 0.65 14.16
C ASP A 326 38.75 1.26 14.64
N ALA A 327 37.83 1.61 13.73
CA ALA A 327 36.55 2.24 14.13
C ALA A 327 35.68 1.33 15.04
N LEU A 328 35.74 0.01 14.85
CA LEU A 328 35.11 -0.96 15.75
C LEU A 328 35.78 -1.01 17.13
N SER A 329 37.09 -0.69 17.24
CA SER A 329 37.79 -0.64 18.52
C SER A 329 37.50 0.65 19.33
N ALA A 330 36.96 1.68 18.69
CA ALA A 330 36.49 2.90 19.36
C ALA A 330 35.08 2.76 19.96
N LEU A 331 34.31 1.73 19.56
CA LEU A 331 33.04 1.40 20.19
C LEU A 331 33.27 0.96 21.63
N ASN A 332 32.34 1.32 22.51
CA ASN A 332 32.30 0.70 23.84
C ASN A 332 32.20 -0.82 23.67
N VAL A 333 33.32 -1.53 23.87
CA VAL A 333 33.47 -2.96 23.60
C VAL A 333 32.36 -3.77 24.26
N MET A 334 32.01 -3.46 25.52
CA MET A 334 30.92 -4.14 26.23
C MET A 334 29.55 -3.95 25.58
N HIS A 335 29.27 -2.79 24.96
CA HIS A 335 28.05 -2.56 24.27
C HIS A 335 28.01 -3.33 22.94
N ALA A 336 29.09 -3.29 22.18
CA ALA A 336 29.20 -4.05 20.93
C ALA A 336 29.09 -5.57 21.15
N GLU A 337 29.81 -6.12 22.14
CA GLU A 337 29.74 -7.54 22.51
C GLU A 337 28.33 -7.98 22.87
N ARG A 338 27.59 -7.12 23.60
CA ARG A 338 26.22 -7.39 23.99
C ARG A 338 25.26 -7.41 22.78
N GLU A 339 25.35 -6.42 21.90
CA GLU A 339 24.41 -6.25 20.78
C GLU A 339 24.74 -7.19 19.60
N LEU A 340 26.03 -7.50 19.37
CA LEU A 340 26.51 -8.34 18.28
C LEU A 340 26.74 -9.81 18.67
N LEU A 341 26.68 -10.13 19.97
CA LEU A 341 26.81 -11.49 20.53
C LEU A 341 28.17 -12.17 20.20
N TRP A 342 29.25 -11.44 20.13
CA TRP A 342 30.59 -11.96 19.86
C TRP A 342 31.62 -11.50 20.90
#